data_93dc3af6ff1234437545a42f2303339c
#
_entry.id   93dc3af6ff1234437545a42f2303339c
#
_cell.length_a   1.000
_cell.length_b   1.000
_cell.length_c   1.000
_cell.angle_alpha   90.00
_cell.angle_beta   90.00
_cell.angle_gamma   90.00
#
_symmetry.space_group_name_H-M   'P 1'
#
loop_
_entity.id
_entity.type
_entity.pdbx_description
1 polymer ?
#
loop_
_entity_poly.entity_id
_entity_poly.type
_entity_poly.pdbx_seq_one_letter_code
_entity_poly.pdbx_strand_id
1 'polypeptide(L)'
;QSHLSDFLSNKKKLNRDKLLSIFITLGYDIDKIQKSLMHFGISELYPRDMRDFIIMKGIKNHSDLDLINENLGKENLDTLC
;
A
#
# COMPACT_ATOMS: atom_id res chain seq x y z
N GLN A 1 -21.28 -4.57 18.97
CA GLN A 1 -20.07 -5.37 18.85
C GLN A 1 -19.68 -5.65 17.42
N SER A 2 -20.64 -6.01 16.58
CA SER A 2 -20.34 -6.23 15.18
C SER A 2 -19.89 -4.94 14.49
N HIS A 3 -20.40 -3.80 14.94
CA HIS A 3 -19.94 -2.51 14.42
C HIS A 3 -18.46 -2.30 14.67
N LEU A 4 -18.02 -2.68 15.84
CA LEU A 4 -16.62 -2.52 16.21
C LEU A 4 -15.73 -3.38 15.34
N SER A 5 -16.15 -4.63 15.10
CA SER A 5 -15.41 -5.52 14.24
C SER A 5 -15.31 -4.99 12.80
N ASP A 6 -16.42 -4.51 12.28
CA ASP A 6 -16.46 -3.95 10.94
C ASP A 6 -15.57 -2.71 10.84
N PHE A 7 -15.64 -1.87 11.84
CA PHE A 7 -14.81 -0.68 11.90
C PHE A 7 -13.33 -1.04 11.93
N LEU A 8 -12.95 -2.02 12.73
CA LEU A 8 -11.56 -2.44 12.84
C LEU A 8 -11.05 -3.05 11.54
N SER A 9 -11.87 -3.83 10.86
CA SER A 9 -11.50 -4.41 9.57
C SER A 9 -11.26 -3.33 8.53
N ASN A 10 -12.16 -2.37 8.45
CA ASN A 10 -12.02 -1.24 7.53
C ASN A 10 -10.81 -0.40 7.88
N LYS A 11 -10.58 -0.20 9.15
CA LYS A 11 -9.45 0.59 9.62
C LYS A 11 -8.13 -0.09 9.27
N LYS A 12 -8.06 -1.42 9.35
CA LYS A 12 -6.87 -2.15 8.96
C LYS A 12 -6.56 -1.95 7.48
N LYS A 13 -7.59 -2.02 6.64
CA LYS A 13 -7.43 -1.83 5.21
C LYS A 13 -6.96 -0.42 4.90
N LEU A 14 -7.57 0.57 5.53
CA LEU A 14 -7.17 1.96 5.37
C LEU A 14 -5.75 2.19 5.89
N ASN A 15 -5.40 1.53 6.99
CA ASN A 15 -4.07 1.67 7.57
C ASN A 15 -2.98 1.16 6.62
N ARG A 16 -3.25 0.09 5.89
CA ARG A 16 -2.28 -0.42 4.93
C ARG A 16 -1.97 0.62 3.86
N ASP A 17 -3.00 1.16 3.24
CA ASP A 17 -2.82 2.18 2.20
C ASP A 17 -2.14 3.42 2.74
N LYS A 18 -2.54 3.84 3.93
CA LYS A 18 -1.96 5.01 4.56
C LYS A 18 -0.49 4.78 4.90
N LEU A 19 -0.16 3.61 5.44
CA LEU A 19 1.22 3.26 5.74
C LEU A 19 2.06 3.20 4.48
N LEU A 20 1.53 2.63 3.41
CA LEU A 20 2.23 2.59 2.14
C LEU A 20 2.53 4.00 1.63
N SER A 21 1.56 4.90 1.74
CA SER A 21 1.75 6.29 1.33
C SER A 21 2.89 6.93 2.13
N ILE A 22 2.90 6.71 3.43
CA ILE A 22 3.93 7.27 4.30
C ILE A 22 5.30 6.68 3.95
N PHE A 23 5.39 5.37 3.80
CA PHE A 23 6.66 4.70 3.50
C PHE A 23 7.23 5.16 2.17
N ILE A 24 6.37 5.30 1.16
CA ILE A 24 6.80 5.76 -0.15
C ILE A 24 7.31 7.20 -0.07
N THR A 25 6.59 8.05 0.65
CA THR A 25 6.99 9.45 0.85
C THR A 25 8.33 9.54 1.56
N LEU A 26 8.58 8.64 2.51
CA LEU A 26 9.85 8.62 3.25
C LEU A 26 10.99 8.01 2.44
N GLY A 27 10.70 7.46 1.27
CA GLY A 27 11.73 6.87 0.43
C GLY A 27 12.16 5.47 0.82
N TYR A 28 11.29 4.74 1.52
CA TYR A 28 11.60 3.35 1.88
C TYR A 28 11.65 2.47 0.64
N ASP A 29 12.60 1.54 0.61
CA ASP A 29 12.66 0.56 -0.46
C ASP A 29 11.65 -0.56 -0.22
N ILE A 30 11.51 -1.45 -1.21
CA ILE A 30 10.50 -2.51 -1.14
C ILE A 30 10.76 -3.47 0.02
N ASP A 31 12.00 -3.83 0.28
CA ASP A 31 12.32 -4.74 1.37
C ASP A 31 11.91 -4.14 2.71
N LYS A 32 12.22 -2.88 2.91
CA LYS A 32 11.89 -2.20 4.16
C LYS A 32 10.39 -2.07 4.32
N ILE A 33 9.68 -1.78 3.24
CA ILE A 33 8.22 -1.67 3.28
C ILE A 33 7.60 -3.03 3.64
N GLN A 34 8.06 -4.10 3.00
CA GLN A 34 7.53 -5.44 3.29
C GLN A 34 7.74 -5.83 4.74
N LYS A 35 8.95 -5.60 5.24
CA LYS A 35 9.26 -5.89 6.64
C LYS A 35 8.42 -5.06 7.60
N SER A 36 8.21 -3.80 7.26
CA SER A 36 7.40 -2.91 8.09
C SER A 36 5.94 -3.36 8.13
N LEU A 37 5.40 -3.76 7.00
CA LEU A 37 4.03 -4.28 6.95
C LEU A 37 3.90 -5.53 7.81
N MET A 38 4.85 -6.44 7.73
CA MET A 38 4.86 -7.63 8.58
C MET A 38 4.92 -7.26 10.05
N HIS A 39 5.76 -6.30 10.39
CA HIS A 39 5.92 -5.85 11.77
C HIS A 39 4.60 -5.35 12.35
N PHE A 40 3.81 -4.67 11.55
CA PHE A 40 2.51 -4.17 12.00
C PHE A 40 1.38 -5.20 11.87
N GLY A 41 1.72 -6.43 11.47
CA GLY A 41 0.70 -7.48 11.31
C GLY A 41 -0.21 -7.24 10.12
N ILE A 42 0.27 -6.52 9.13
CA ILE A 42 -0.48 -6.19 7.92
C ILE A 42 0.05 -7.04 6.76
N SER A 43 -0.84 -7.39 5.84
CA SER A 43 -0.46 -8.18 4.67
C SER A 43 0.58 -7.47 3.83
N GLU A 44 1.60 -8.21 3.42
CA GLU A 44 2.61 -7.67 2.53
C GLU A 44 2.03 -7.43 1.14
N LEU A 45 2.77 -6.65 0.35
CA LEU A 45 2.43 -6.47 -1.04
C LEU A 45 2.64 -7.78 -1.79
N TYR A 46 1.71 -8.09 -2.67
CA TYR A 46 1.67 -9.37 -3.34
C TYR A 46 1.79 -9.18 -4.85
N PRO A 47 2.87 -9.68 -5.48
CA PRO A 47 3.12 -9.40 -6.90
C PRO A 47 2.08 -9.97 -7.87
N ARG A 48 1.27 -10.92 -7.42
CA ARG A 48 0.20 -11.47 -8.26
C ARG A 48 -1.03 -10.59 -8.31
N ASP A 49 -1.14 -9.67 -7.36
CA ASP A 49 -2.22 -8.70 -7.35
C ASP A 49 -1.80 -7.53 -8.22
N MET A 50 -2.63 -7.17 -9.20
CA MET A 50 -2.29 -6.11 -10.15
C MET A 50 -1.98 -4.79 -9.44
N ARG A 51 -2.81 -4.43 -8.49
CA ARG A 51 -2.62 -3.19 -7.75
C ARG A 51 -1.31 -3.20 -6.98
N ASP A 52 -1.07 -4.28 -6.24
CA ASP A 52 0.16 -4.43 -5.46
C ASP A 52 1.38 -4.46 -6.38
N PHE A 53 1.26 -5.12 -7.53
CA PHE A 53 2.36 -5.19 -8.48
C PHE A 53 2.76 -3.80 -8.98
N ILE A 54 1.77 -2.97 -9.30
CA ILE A 54 2.03 -1.60 -9.76
C ILE A 54 2.72 -0.79 -8.66
N ILE A 55 2.25 -0.94 -7.43
CA ILE A 55 2.85 -0.26 -6.28
C ILE A 55 4.30 -0.72 -6.09
N MET A 56 4.53 -2.03 -6.13
CA MET A 56 5.88 -2.58 -5.96
C MET A 56 6.82 -2.10 -7.06
N LYS A 57 6.34 -2.08 -8.29
CA LYS A 57 7.15 -1.62 -9.42
C LYS A 57 7.51 -0.15 -9.23
N GLY A 58 6.55 0.66 -8.81
CA GLY A 58 6.81 2.07 -8.54
C GLY A 58 7.87 2.26 -7.46
N ILE A 59 7.77 1.49 -6.38
CA ILE A 59 8.73 1.55 -5.29
C ILE A 59 10.13 1.16 -5.78
N LYS A 60 10.24 0.10 -6.57
CA LYS A 60 11.52 -0.35 -7.10
C LYS A 60 12.17 0.69 -8.00
N ASN A 61 11.35 1.44 -8.73
CA ASN A 61 11.82 2.48 -9.64
C ASN A 61 11.99 3.82 -8.95
N HIS A 62 11.79 3.88 -7.64
CA HIS A 62 11.88 5.11 -6.85
C HIS A 62 10.90 6.18 -7.33
N SER A 63 9.74 5.73 -7.83
CA SER A 63 8.68 6.64 -8.24
C SER A 63 8.07 7.29 -7.00
N ASP A 64 7.65 8.53 -7.14
CA ASP A 64 6.98 9.20 -6.02
C ASP A 64 5.52 8.72 -5.92
N LEU A 65 4.87 9.12 -4.84
CA LEU A 65 3.50 8.68 -4.57
C LEU A 65 2.54 9.13 -5.67
N ASP A 66 2.72 10.34 -6.17
CA ASP A 66 1.85 10.87 -7.21
C ASP A 66 1.91 10.03 -8.48
N LEU A 67 3.11 9.62 -8.87
CA LEU A 67 3.29 8.80 -10.06
C LEU A 67 2.69 7.41 -9.87
N ILE A 68 2.85 6.83 -8.71
CA ILE A 68 2.27 5.53 -8.39
C ILE A 68 0.74 5.62 -8.47
N ASN A 69 0.17 6.66 -7.87
CA ASN A 69 -1.28 6.85 -7.92
C ASN A 69 -1.77 7.09 -9.34
N GLU A 70 -1.02 7.80 -10.15
CA GLU A 70 -1.35 8.02 -11.55
C GLU A 70 -1.41 6.69 -12.30
N ASN A 71 -0.42 5.83 -12.09
CA ASN A 71 -0.38 4.52 -12.73
C ASN A 71 -1.54 3.64 -12.28
N LEU A 72 -1.90 3.70 -11.00
CA LEU A 72 -3.05 2.96 -10.48
C LEU A 72 -4.33 3.46 -11.15
N GLY A 73 -4.48 4.75 -11.28
CA GLY A 73 -5.65 5.34 -11.94
C GLY A 73 -5.77 4.93 -13.40
N LYS A 74 -4.66 4.81 -14.10
CA LYS A 74 -4.65 4.38 -15.50
C LYS A 74 -5.21 2.97 -15.67
N GLU A 75 -5.05 2.14 -14.65
CA GLU A 75 -5.55 0.76 -14.67
C GLU A 75 -6.90 0.62 -13.98
N ASN A 76 -7.56 1.74 -13.69
CA ASN A 76 -8.84 1.77 -12.99
C ASN A 76 -8.78 1.10 -11.62
N LEU A 77 -7.64 1.22 -10.97
CA LEU A 77 -7.44 0.69 -9.62
C LEU A 77 -7.49 1.82 -8.61
N ASP A 78 -7.86 1.48 -7.37
CA ASP A 78 -7.91 2.46 -6.30
C ASP A 78 -6.52 3.01 -6.01
N THR A 79 -6.42 4.32 -5.85
CA THR A 79 -5.17 4.96 -5.48
C THR A 79 -4.88 4.74 -4.00
N LEU A 80 -3.67 5.13 -3.58
CA LEU A 80 -3.24 4.94 -2.19
C LEU A 80 -3.79 6.01 -1.24
N CYS A 81 -4.36 7.04 -1.76
CA CYS A 81 -4.94 8.09 -0.90
C CYS A 81 -6.33 8.37 -1.29
#